data_a40e5ffe16ce0820f214104a34ea27d8
#
_entry.id   a40e5ffe16ce0820f214104a34ea27d8
#
_cell.length_a   1.000
_cell.length_b   1.000
_cell.length_c   1.000
_cell.angle_alpha   90.00
_cell.angle_beta   90.00
_cell.angle_gamma   90.00
#
_symmetry.space_group_name_H-M   'P 1'
#
loop_
_entity.id
_entity.type
_entity.pdbx_description
1 polymer ?
#
loop_
_entity_poly.entity_id
_entity_poly.type
_entity_poly.pdbx_seq_one_letter_code
_entity_poly.pdbx_strand_id
1 'polypeptide(L)'
;LTSLQRDGNRLFGYTAQQVLDYAQALYEKKLLTYPRTDSNYLTEDMKETILGLCDMAASMVSFAVPAFERDISRVIDNSKVSDQAAGADLVSLPAGERNILTLVMARLLTAVAPKHIYEDTSAVLECGGTSFTAKGRVITSAGFKELEQAFFSTLKKKPEDDTQENAGALPPLIDGQTFEKV
;
A
#
# COMPACT_ATOMS: atom_id res chain seq x y z
N LEU A 1 4.34 -12.46 -7.51
CA LEU A 1 5.00 -11.93 -8.71
C LEU A 1 4.06 -11.10 -9.56
N THR A 2 2.85 -11.56 -9.88
CA THR A 2 1.89 -10.86 -10.77
C THR A 2 1.58 -9.43 -10.30
N SER A 3 1.39 -9.21 -9.00
CA SER A 3 1.18 -7.87 -8.44
C SER A 3 2.39 -6.96 -8.65
N LEU A 4 3.61 -7.48 -8.47
CA LEU A 4 4.85 -6.74 -8.71
C LEU A 4 5.00 -6.36 -10.20
N GLN A 5 4.66 -7.29 -11.11
CA GLN A 5 4.69 -7.02 -12.56
C GLN A 5 3.69 -5.95 -12.96
N ARG A 6 2.46 -5.98 -12.42
CA ARG A 6 1.44 -4.96 -12.66
C ARG A 6 1.90 -3.58 -12.16
N ASP A 7 2.42 -3.53 -10.93
CA ASP A 7 2.92 -2.28 -10.35
C ASP A 7 4.17 -1.77 -11.09
N GLY A 8 5.10 -2.64 -11.46
CA GLY A 8 6.28 -2.28 -12.25
C GLY A 8 5.92 -1.73 -13.63
N ASN A 9 4.91 -2.30 -14.28
CA ASN A 9 4.40 -1.76 -15.55
C ASN A 9 3.75 -0.38 -15.34
N ARG A 10 2.84 -0.27 -14.37
CA ARG A 10 2.14 0.98 -14.09
C ARG A 10 3.07 2.12 -13.69
N LEU A 11 4.05 1.85 -12.82
CA LEU A 11 4.91 2.87 -12.22
C LEU A 11 6.11 3.21 -13.09
N PHE A 12 6.67 2.24 -13.80
CA PHE A 12 7.93 2.41 -14.52
C PHE A 12 7.83 2.09 -16.01
N GLY A 13 6.69 1.58 -16.49
CA GLY A 13 6.50 1.17 -17.88
C GLY A 13 7.24 -0.13 -18.25
N TYR A 14 7.66 -0.92 -17.27
CA TYR A 14 8.37 -2.16 -17.53
C TYR A 14 7.43 -3.26 -18.04
N THR A 15 7.93 -4.10 -18.94
CA THR A 15 7.22 -5.32 -19.33
C THR A 15 7.25 -6.34 -18.18
N ALA A 16 6.33 -7.30 -18.19
CA ALA A 16 6.30 -8.39 -17.21
C ALA A 16 7.64 -9.15 -17.16
N GLN A 17 8.27 -9.35 -18.33
CA GLN A 17 9.58 -10.01 -18.41
C GLN A 17 10.69 -9.17 -17.77
N GLN A 18 10.75 -7.88 -18.04
CA GLN A 18 11.75 -6.99 -17.41
C GLN A 18 11.62 -6.97 -15.89
N VAL A 19 10.39 -6.93 -15.36
CA VAL A 19 10.18 -7.00 -13.89
C VAL A 19 10.68 -8.32 -13.32
N LEU A 20 10.44 -9.43 -14.00
CA LEU A 20 10.93 -10.75 -13.59
C LEU A 20 12.47 -10.79 -13.62
N ASP A 21 13.09 -10.29 -14.69
CA ASP A 21 14.56 -10.28 -14.85
C ASP A 21 15.22 -9.44 -13.75
N TYR A 22 14.67 -8.25 -13.45
CA TYR A 22 15.18 -7.42 -12.36
C TYR A 22 14.99 -8.08 -10.98
N ALA A 23 13.83 -8.69 -10.74
CA ALA A 23 13.58 -9.40 -9.49
C ALA A 23 14.52 -10.61 -9.33
N GLN A 24 14.81 -11.32 -10.41
CA GLN A 24 15.73 -12.45 -10.41
C GLN A 24 17.18 -12.00 -10.19
N ALA A 25 17.62 -10.92 -10.83
CA ALA A 25 18.94 -10.34 -10.59
C ALA A 25 19.11 -9.89 -9.13
N LEU A 26 18.06 -9.32 -8.53
CA LEU A 26 18.03 -8.96 -7.11
C LEU A 26 18.09 -10.20 -6.20
N TYR A 27 17.40 -11.28 -6.56
CA TYR A 27 17.47 -12.55 -5.84
C TYR A 27 18.89 -13.16 -5.89
N GLU A 28 19.55 -13.18 -7.07
CA GLU A 28 20.92 -13.66 -7.23
C GLU A 28 21.92 -12.84 -6.40
N LYS A 29 21.66 -11.55 -6.22
CA LYS A 29 22.40 -10.64 -5.32
C LYS A 29 21.99 -10.78 -3.85
N LYS A 30 21.09 -11.69 -3.51
CA LYS A 30 20.54 -11.90 -2.15
C LYS A 30 19.82 -10.67 -1.57
N LEU A 31 19.26 -9.83 -2.44
CA LEU A 31 18.52 -8.60 -2.08
C LEU A 31 17.01 -8.83 -1.99
N LEU A 32 16.51 -9.87 -2.64
CA LEU A 32 15.13 -10.34 -2.56
C LEU A 32 15.10 -11.85 -2.33
N THR A 33 13.98 -12.32 -1.80
CA THR A 33 13.60 -13.74 -1.82
C THR A 33 13.24 -14.17 -3.23
N TYR A 34 13.13 -15.48 -3.46
CA TYR A 34 12.77 -16.01 -4.77
C TYR A 34 11.44 -15.41 -5.26
N PRO A 35 11.39 -14.82 -6.48
CA PRO A 35 10.26 -14.02 -6.92
C PRO A 35 8.99 -14.82 -7.23
N ARG A 36 9.09 -16.15 -7.42
CA ARG A 36 7.94 -17.05 -7.67
C ARG A 36 7.61 -17.80 -6.40
N THR A 37 6.86 -17.17 -5.52
CA THR A 37 6.34 -17.78 -4.29
C THR A 37 4.83 -17.96 -4.39
N ASP A 38 4.31 -18.99 -3.77
CA ASP A 38 2.88 -19.31 -3.76
C ASP A 38 2.13 -18.55 -2.65
N SER A 39 2.85 -18.01 -1.67
CA SER A 39 2.28 -17.30 -0.54
C SER A 39 2.63 -15.82 -0.53
N ASN A 40 1.70 -15.00 -0.02
CA ASN A 40 1.89 -13.59 0.31
C ASN A 40 2.11 -13.37 1.82
N TYR A 41 2.21 -14.44 2.58
CA TYR A 41 2.39 -14.40 4.04
C TYR A 41 3.76 -14.90 4.44
N LEU A 42 4.18 -14.52 5.64
CA LEU A 42 5.45 -14.89 6.26
C LEU A 42 5.18 -15.74 7.50
N THR A 43 6.17 -16.44 8.01
CA THR A 43 6.07 -17.26 9.20
C THR A 43 6.33 -16.45 10.47
N GLU A 44 5.86 -16.95 11.62
CA GLU A 44 5.99 -16.24 12.91
C GLU A 44 7.43 -16.12 13.38
N ASP A 45 8.27 -17.10 13.08
CA ASP A 45 9.71 -17.09 13.37
C ASP A 45 10.48 -16.00 12.59
N MET A 46 9.91 -15.48 11.49
CA MET A 46 10.48 -14.36 10.74
C MET A 46 10.18 -12.98 11.35
N LYS A 47 9.44 -12.90 12.44
CA LYS A 47 8.94 -11.64 13.01
C LYS A 47 10.04 -10.62 13.30
N GLU A 48 11.11 -11.04 13.98
CA GLU A 48 12.26 -10.16 14.26
C GLU A 48 13.00 -9.75 13.00
N THR A 49 13.15 -10.68 12.05
CA THR A 49 13.76 -10.42 10.75
C THR A 49 12.97 -9.37 9.97
N ILE A 50 11.63 -9.47 9.96
CA ILE A 50 10.75 -8.50 9.29
C ILE A 50 10.91 -7.11 9.90
N LEU A 51 10.98 -6.98 11.22
CA LEU A 51 11.21 -5.69 11.88
C LEU A 51 12.53 -5.07 11.44
N GLY A 52 13.62 -5.84 11.46
CA GLY A 52 14.92 -5.38 10.99
C GLY A 52 14.90 -4.98 9.49
N LEU A 53 14.20 -5.74 8.66
CA LEU A 53 14.04 -5.40 7.23
C LEU A 53 13.22 -4.11 7.05
N CYS A 54 12.20 -3.87 7.87
CA CYS A 54 11.44 -2.62 7.83
C CYS A 54 12.29 -1.42 8.24
N ASP A 55 13.16 -1.56 9.28
CA ASP A 55 14.07 -0.50 9.68
C ASP A 55 15.08 -0.18 8.57
N MET A 56 15.66 -1.22 7.99
CA MET A 56 16.56 -1.07 6.85
C MET A 56 15.85 -0.42 5.66
N ALA A 57 14.66 -0.91 5.27
CA ALA A 57 13.88 -0.35 4.18
C ALA A 57 13.57 1.13 4.42
N ALA A 58 13.13 1.50 5.63
CA ALA A 58 12.83 2.88 5.99
C ALA A 58 14.06 3.81 5.90
N SER A 59 15.25 3.30 6.22
CA SER A 59 16.51 4.07 6.10
C SER A 59 16.98 4.25 4.66
N MET A 60 16.54 3.39 3.75
CA MET A 60 17.06 3.30 2.38
C MET A 60 16.17 3.95 1.34
N VAL A 61 14.86 4.05 1.60
CA VAL A 61 13.93 4.71 0.68
C VAL A 61 14.15 6.23 0.68
N SER A 62 13.97 6.86 -0.48
CA SER A 62 14.18 8.30 -0.67
C SER A 62 12.96 9.17 -0.31
N PHE A 63 11.88 8.55 0.15
CA PHE A 63 10.66 9.25 0.57
C PHE A 63 10.51 9.21 2.10
N ALA A 64 9.75 10.16 2.65
CA ALA A 64 9.49 10.21 4.07
C ALA A 64 8.64 9.00 4.51
N VAL A 65 9.13 8.26 5.50
CA VAL A 65 8.38 7.19 6.16
C VAL A 65 7.81 7.76 7.45
N PRO A 66 6.48 7.92 7.56
CA PRO A 66 5.86 8.40 8.79
C PRO A 66 6.19 7.48 9.97
N ALA A 67 6.27 8.06 11.18
CA ALA A 67 6.39 7.28 12.39
C ALA A 67 5.04 6.60 12.71
N PHE A 68 5.02 5.27 12.76
CA PHE A 68 3.86 4.49 13.15
C PHE A 68 4.25 3.20 13.86
N GLU A 69 3.34 2.66 14.66
CA GLU A 69 3.47 1.32 15.22
C GLU A 69 3.22 0.27 14.11
N ARG A 70 4.16 -0.66 13.95
CA ARG A 70 4.10 -1.69 12.90
C ARG A 70 3.19 -2.83 13.32
N ASP A 71 2.17 -3.10 12.52
CA ASP A 71 1.28 -4.25 12.70
C ASP A 71 1.76 -5.45 11.87
N ILE A 72 2.69 -6.21 12.43
CA ILE A 72 3.27 -7.38 11.77
C ILE A 72 2.25 -8.53 11.66
N SER A 73 1.24 -8.59 12.52
CA SER A 73 0.23 -9.65 12.50
C SER A 73 -0.48 -9.76 11.14
N ARG A 74 -0.51 -8.68 10.37
CA ARG A 74 -1.13 -8.62 9.05
C ARG A 74 -0.38 -9.39 7.95
N VAL A 75 0.89 -9.64 8.15
CA VAL A 75 1.76 -10.31 7.15
C VAL A 75 2.16 -11.72 7.58
N ILE A 76 1.79 -12.15 8.79
CA ILE A 76 2.13 -13.47 9.31
C ILE A 76 0.93 -14.42 9.20
N ASP A 77 1.15 -15.59 8.58
CA ASP A 77 0.21 -16.71 8.57
C ASP A 77 0.98 -18.02 8.33
N ASN A 78 1.31 -18.74 9.41
CA ASN A 78 2.09 -19.97 9.37
C ASN A 78 1.44 -21.10 8.54
N SER A 79 0.13 -21.05 8.31
CA SER A 79 -0.58 -22.07 7.55
C SER A 79 -0.35 -21.98 6.03
N LYS A 80 0.27 -20.90 5.57
CA LYS A 80 0.36 -20.54 4.14
C LYS A 80 1.78 -20.36 3.60
N VAL A 81 2.82 -20.75 4.34
CA VAL A 81 4.22 -20.48 3.95
C VAL A 81 5.06 -21.75 3.84
N SER A 82 5.94 -21.75 2.84
CA SER A 82 7.13 -22.62 2.75
C SER A 82 8.39 -21.77 2.79
N ASP A 83 9.37 -22.19 3.59
CA ASP A 83 10.56 -21.45 4.04
C ASP A 83 11.34 -20.65 2.99
N GLN A 84 11.72 -19.39 3.33
CA GLN A 84 12.97 -18.77 2.83
C GLN A 84 13.38 -17.48 3.56
N ALA A 85 14.70 -17.23 3.68
CA ALA A 85 15.31 -16.08 4.34
C ALA A 85 16.24 -15.29 3.38
N ALA A 86 16.41 -13.98 3.57
CA ALA A 86 17.35 -13.15 2.81
C ALA A 86 17.95 -11.98 3.63
N GLY A 87 19.21 -11.62 3.33
CA GLY A 87 19.91 -10.44 3.82
C GLY A 87 20.68 -9.75 2.68
N ALA A 88 20.99 -8.45 2.76
CA ALA A 88 21.35 -7.65 1.61
C ALA A 88 22.34 -6.51 1.82
N ASP A 89 23.06 -6.15 0.73
CA ASP A 89 23.91 -4.97 0.60
C ASP A 89 23.57 -4.20 -0.71
N LEU A 90 23.43 -2.86 -0.66
CA LEU A 90 22.69 -2.06 -1.66
C LEU A 90 23.54 -1.08 -2.51
N VAL A 91 24.84 -1.18 -2.52
CA VAL A 91 25.68 -0.21 -3.21
C VAL A 91 25.80 -0.52 -4.71
N SER A 92 25.28 0.36 -5.56
CA SER A 92 25.37 0.41 -7.03
C SER A 92 24.48 -0.55 -7.84
N LEU A 93 23.17 -0.50 -7.63
CA LEU A 93 22.23 -1.24 -8.49
C LEU A 93 21.92 -0.47 -9.80
N PRO A 94 21.78 -1.17 -10.94
CA PRO A 94 21.18 -0.62 -12.15
C PRO A 94 19.82 -0.01 -11.90
N ALA A 95 19.43 0.99 -12.68
CA ALA A 95 18.19 1.75 -12.45
C ALA A 95 16.92 0.86 -12.37
N GLY A 96 16.81 -0.16 -13.25
CA GLY A 96 15.66 -1.09 -13.23
C GLY A 96 15.58 -1.90 -11.94
N GLU A 97 16.69 -2.49 -11.51
CA GLU A 97 16.77 -3.24 -10.27
C GLU A 97 16.49 -2.36 -9.04
N ARG A 98 17.06 -1.15 -9.01
CA ARG A 98 16.83 -0.18 -7.94
C ARG A 98 15.34 0.20 -7.83
N ASN A 99 14.68 0.44 -8.96
CA ASN A 99 13.26 0.77 -8.99
C ASN A 99 12.40 -0.38 -8.44
N ILE A 100 12.68 -1.62 -8.86
CA ILE A 100 11.95 -2.81 -8.38
C ILE A 100 12.21 -3.02 -6.89
N LEU A 101 13.44 -2.86 -6.42
CA LEU A 101 13.75 -3.00 -5.00
C LEU A 101 13.07 -1.91 -4.15
N THR A 102 13.10 -0.65 -4.60
CA THR A 102 12.39 0.45 -3.93
C THR A 102 10.88 0.17 -3.85
N LEU A 103 10.29 -0.37 -4.92
CA LEU A 103 8.88 -0.77 -4.93
C LEU A 103 8.60 -1.88 -3.91
N VAL A 104 9.45 -2.90 -3.83
CA VAL A 104 9.30 -3.99 -2.85
C VAL A 104 9.42 -3.46 -1.42
N MET A 105 10.41 -2.58 -1.14
CA MET A 105 10.56 -1.93 0.16
C MET A 105 9.33 -1.09 0.52
N ALA A 106 8.81 -0.30 -0.41
CA ALA A 106 7.60 0.49 -0.20
C ALA A 106 6.39 -0.43 0.12
N ARG A 107 6.24 -1.55 -0.59
CA ARG A 107 5.17 -2.52 -0.33
C ARG A 107 5.33 -3.24 1.02
N LEU A 108 6.54 -3.57 1.43
CA LEU A 108 6.81 -4.13 2.76
C LEU A 108 6.37 -3.15 3.86
N LEU A 109 6.82 -1.90 3.77
CA LEU A 109 6.46 -0.86 4.74
C LEU A 109 4.95 -0.61 4.79
N THR A 110 4.28 -0.57 3.62
CA THR A 110 2.83 -0.43 3.52
C THR A 110 2.08 -1.62 4.14
N ALA A 111 2.61 -2.85 3.98
CA ALA A 111 1.97 -4.06 4.48
C ALA A 111 1.92 -4.11 6.02
N VAL A 112 2.93 -3.56 6.70
CA VAL A 112 3.00 -3.50 8.17
C VAL A 112 2.49 -2.17 8.75
N ALA A 113 2.10 -1.21 7.92
CA ALA A 113 1.56 0.07 8.36
C ALA A 113 0.13 -0.07 8.88
N PRO A 114 -0.35 0.84 9.74
CA PRO A 114 -1.71 0.85 10.24
C PRO A 114 -2.75 0.86 9.12
N LYS A 115 -3.95 0.40 9.44
CA LYS A 115 -5.07 0.41 8.48
C LYS A 115 -5.50 1.84 8.15
N HIS A 116 -5.88 2.06 6.90
CA HIS A 116 -6.66 3.23 6.53
C HIS A 116 -8.10 3.05 7.05
N ILE A 117 -8.57 4.02 7.84
CA ILE A 117 -9.90 3.97 8.47
C ILE A 117 -10.68 5.20 8.05
N TYR A 118 -11.92 5.00 7.63
CA TYR A 118 -12.84 6.05 7.25
C TYR A 118 -14.27 5.70 7.67
N GLU A 119 -15.10 6.73 7.79
CA GLU A 119 -16.55 6.63 8.02
C GLU A 119 -17.29 7.07 6.77
N ASP A 120 -18.14 6.19 6.25
CA ASP A 120 -19.03 6.49 5.13
C ASP A 120 -20.43 6.83 5.66
N THR A 121 -20.90 8.01 5.31
CA THR A 121 -22.27 8.46 5.59
C THR A 121 -23.08 8.43 4.30
N SER A 122 -24.27 7.84 4.33
CA SER A 122 -25.24 7.87 3.23
C SER A 122 -26.56 8.43 3.72
N ALA A 123 -27.06 9.44 3.02
CA ALA A 123 -28.35 10.05 3.29
C ALA A 123 -29.26 9.88 2.07
N VAL A 124 -30.52 9.52 2.30
CA VAL A 124 -31.60 9.50 1.29
C VAL A 124 -32.51 10.68 1.57
N LEU A 125 -32.66 11.52 0.57
CA LEU A 125 -33.50 12.73 0.62
C LEU A 125 -34.68 12.54 -0.32
N GLU A 126 -35.88 12.86 0.14
CA GLU A 126 -37.07 12.81 -0.69
C GLU A 126 -37.56 14.24 -1.02
N CYS A 127 -37.76 14.50 -2.29
CA CYS A 127 -38.27 15.79 -2.74
C CYS A 127 -39.26 15.57 -3.91
N GLY A 128 -40.49 16.02 -3.74
CA GLY A 128 -41.49 15.93 -4.80
C GLY A 128 -41.77 14.50 -5.30
N GLY A 129 -41.67 13.49 -4.42
CA GLY A 129 -41.82 12.08 -4.77
C GLY A 129 -40.62 11.44 -5.48
N THR A 130 -39.49 12.14 -5.52
CA THR A 130 -38.23 11.62 -6.07
C THR A 130 -37.19 11.48 -4.97
N SER A 131 -36.49 10.34 -4.92
CA SER A 131 -35.44 10.08 -3.96
C SER A 131 -34.05 10.48 -4.52
N PHE A 132 -33.29 11.16 -3.72
CA PHE A 132 -31.90 11.55 -4.00
C PHE A 132 -30.99 10.94 -2.95
N THR A 133 -29.84 10.41 -3.36
CA THR A 133 -28.85 9.86 -2.43
C THR A 133 -27.63 10.78 -2.39
N ALA A 134 -27.28 11.22 -1.19
CA ALA A 134 -26.04 11.92 -0.90
C ALA A 134 -25.09 10.98 -0.16
N LYS A 135 -23.82 11.01 -0.50
CA LYS A 135 -22.77 10.23 0.17
C LYS A 135 -21.66 11.15 0.64
N GLY A 136 -21.15 10.91 1.83
CA GLY A 136 -19.99 11.59 2.38
C GLY A 136 -19.02 10.59 2.98
N ARG A 137 -17.74 10.96 3.02
CA ARG A 137 -16.67 10.18 3.64
C ARG A 137 -15.82 11.07 4.51
N VAL A 138 -15.54 10.59 5.73
CA VAL A 138 -14.60 11.23 6.66
C VAL A 138 -13.47 10.24 6.95
N ILE A 139 -12.24 10.63 6.64
CA ILE A 139 -11.06 9.84 6.97
C ILE A 139 -10.70 10.08 8.43
N THR A 140 -10.75 9.03 9.25
CA THR A 140 -10.40 9.07 10.68
C THR A 140 -8.94 8.66 10.92
N SER A 141 -8.35 7.86 10.02
CA SER A 141 -6.93 7.52 10.03
C SER A 141 -6.42 7.32 8.61
N ALA A 142 -5.39 8.06 8.23
CA ALA A 142 -4.76 7.90 6.92
C ALA A 142 -4.07 6.52 6.78
N GLY A 143 -3.49 6.01 7.88
CA GLY A 143 -2.84 4.71 7.91
C GLY A 143 -1.79 4.53 6.81
N PHE A 144 -1.80 3.38 6.15
CA PHE A 144 -0.84 3.06 5.08
C PHE A 144 -0.91 3.99 3.85
N LYS A 145 -2.01 4.72 3.66
CA LYS A 145 -2.19 5.66 2.53
C LYS A 145 -1.19 6.81 2.56
N GLU A 146 -0.83 7.27 3.75
CA GLU A 146 0.17 8.33 3.92
C GLU A 146 1.54 7.92 3.35
N LEU A 147 1.95 6.67 3.60
CA LEU A 147 3.19 6.11 3.08
C LEU A 147 3.11 5.90 1.56
N GLU A 148 1.97 5.39 1.05
CA GLU A 148 1.74 5.29 -0.39
C GLU A 148 1.84 6.66 -1.07
N GLN A 149 1.20 7.67 -0.52
CA GLN A 149 1.24 9.04 -1.05
C GLN A 149 2.68 9.59 -1.08
N ALA A 150 3.46 9.39 -0.01
CA ALA A 150 4.86 9.79 0.04
C ALA A 150 5.68 9.10 -1.07
N PHE A 151 5.50 7.80 -1.26
CA PHE A 151 6.15 7.04 -2.33
C PHE A 151 5.75 7.53 -3.72
N PHE A 152 4.44 7.65 -4.01
CA PHE A 152 3.95 8.11 -5.32
C PHE A 152 4.39 9.54 -5.66
N SER A 153 4.52 10.40 -4.66
CA SER A 153 5.02 11.78 -4.84
C SER A 153 6.43 11.79 -5.41
N THR A 154 7.31 10.86 -5.02
CA THR A 154 8.66 10.77 -5.58
C THR A 154 8.66 10.39 -7.07
N LEU A 155 7.64 9.65 -7.51
CA LEU A 155 7.47 9.22 -8.89
C LEU A 155 6.68 10.24 -9.74
N LYS A 156 6.21 11.34 -9.14
CA LYS A 156 5.29 12.32 -9.77
C LYS A 156 4.04 11.66 -10.34
N LYS A 157 3.54 10.62 -9.70
CA LYS A 157 2.35 9.85 -10.07
C LYS A 157 1.30 9.91 -8.97
N LYS A 158 0.03 9.67 -9.31
CA LYS A 158 -1.06 9.60 -8.34
C LYS A 158 -1.36 8.13 -7.98
N PRO A 159 -1.81 7.85 -6.74
CA PRO A 159 -2.40 6.57 -6.38
C PRO A 159 -3.65 6.26 -7.25
N GLU A 160 -3.98 4.98 -7.42
CA GLU A 160 -5.08 4.53 -8.30
C GLU A 160 -6.49 4.87 -7.78
N ASP A 161 -6.67 5.18 -6.51
CA ASP A 161 -7.98 5.14 -5.82
C ASP A 161 -8.46 6.51 -5.31
N ASP A 162 -7.96 7.59 -5.90
CA ASP A 162 -8.22 8.97 -5.44
C ASP A 162 -9.64 9.49 -5.76
N THR A 163 -10.45 8.73 -6.52
CA THR A 163 -11.75 9.23 -6.99
C THR A 163 -12.87 9.16 -5.93
N GLN A 164 -12.73 8.30 -4.91
CA GLN A 164 -13.72 8.19 -3.82
C GLN A 164 -13.31 8.91 -2.53
N GLU A 165 -12.05 9.31 -2.39
CA GLU A 165 -11.56 10.00 -1.19
C GLU A 165 -12.06 11.45 -1.08
N ASN A 166 -12.57 12.03 -2.16
CA ASN A 166 -13.03 13.43 -2.23
C ASN A 166 -14.52 13.64 -1.96
N ALA A 167 -15.26 12.63 -1.53
CA ALA A 167 -16.60 12.85 -1.02
C ALA A 167 -16.47 13.55 0.35
N GLY A 168 -16.61 14.88 0.38
CA GLY A 168 -16.53 15.66 1.63
C GLY A 168 -17.49 15.12 2.69
N ALA A 169 -17.27 15.49 3.95
CA ALA A 169 -18.21 15.17 5.02
C ALA A 169 -19.61 15.72 4.69
N LEU A 170 -20.65 14.90 4.88
CA LEU A 170 -22.01 15.43 4.89
C LEU A 170 -22.20 16.28 6.17
N PRO A 171 -23.02 17.34 6.12
CA PRO A 171 -23.41 18.03 7.34
C PRO A 171 -24.14 17.07 8.29
N PRO A 172 -24.19 17.36 9.60
CA PRO A 172 -24.96 16.57 10.53
C PRO A 172 -26.42 16.49 10.07
N LEU A 173 -26.89 15.29 9.85
CA LEU A 173 -28.26 14.99 9.42
C LEU A 173 -28.96 14.17 10.48
N ILE A 174 -30.26 14.41 10.68
CA ILE A 174 -31.12 13.65 11.60
C ILE A 174 -32.18 12.96 10.77
N ASP A 175 -32.48 11.71 11.10
CA ASP A 175 -33.52 10.95 10.43
C ASP A 175 -34.90 11.67 10.57
N GLY A 176 -35.63 11.78 9.45
CA GLY A 176 -36.88 12.55 9.38
C GLY A 176 -36.71 14.07 9.35
N GLN A 177 -35.48 14.60 9.22
CA GLN A 177 -35.24 16.03 9.09
C GLN A 177 -35.89 16.59 7.81
N THR A 178 -36.63 17.69 7.95
CA THR A 178 -37.21 18.42 6.81
C THR A 178 -36.40 19.67 6.51
N PHE A 179 -36.20 19.95 5.23
CA PHE A 179 -35.54 21.17 4.76
C PHE A 179 -36.59 22.06 4.12
N GLU A 180 -36.67 23.30 4.61
CA GLU A 180 -37.54 24.30 3.96
C GLU A 180 -36.85 24.76 2.65
N LYS A 181 -37.71 25.11 1.68
CA LYS A 181 -37.25 25.59 0.38
C LYS A 181 -36.53 26.94 0.56
N VAL A 182 -35.29 27.00 0.21
CA VAL A 182 -34.51 28.26 0.08
C VAL A 182 -34.84 28.92 -1.24
#